data_420db64469f1fade9d969db8e57d3b1b
#
_entry.id   420db64469f1fade9d969db8e57d3b1b
#
_cell.length_a   1.000
_cell.length_b   1.000
_cell.length_c   1.000
_cell.angle_alpha   90.00
_cell.angle_beta   90.00
_cell.angle_gamma   90.00
#
_symmetry.space_group_name_H-M   'P 1'
#
loop_
_entity.id
_entity.type
_entity.pdbx_description
1 polymer ?
#
loop_
_entity_poly.entity_id
_entity_poly.type
_entity_poly.pdbx_seq_one_letter_code
_entity_poly.pdbx_strand_id
1 'polypeptide(L)'
;SLPQTFRGAYVRSQDLDNLTLHAGRLDRMNQRDSTNYQKMTVASPNGRFNGAAQSDNFTFMGGDYQWSEPLTLKYYHAELEGLYRQDFLGFLDNRPLGSGRLKTDVRYHISGEEGSAKAGKVDNRTFGMMTTYIHGPHSLGAGYMQLNGDTAMPYIAGSEPLVGSEGALSSEFLNPKERTWQVRYD
;
A
#
# COMPACT_ATOMS: atom_id res chain seq x y z
N SER A 1 9.44 15.90 12.01
CA SER A 1 10.09 14.60 12.31
C SER A 1 10.80 14.10 11.07
N LEU A 2 11.97 13.47 11.21
CA LEU A 2 12.66 12.83 10.10
C LEU A 2 11.83 11.64 9.59
N PRO A 3 11.81 11.37 8.27
CA PRO A 3 11.16 10.17 7.76
C PRO A 3 11.91 8.91 8.21
N GLN A 4 11.19 7.81 8.34
CA GLN A 4 11.83 6.51 8.55
C GLN A 4 12.71 6.14 7.36
N THR A 5 13.78 5.39 7.61
CA THR A 5 14.70 4.93 6.58
C THR A 5 14.87 3.41 6.63
N PHE A 6 15.21 2.83 5.49
CA PHE A 6 15.43 1.39 5.35
C PHE A 6 16.85 1.13 4.86
N ARG A 7 17.41 0.02 5.31
CA ARG A 7 18.66 -0.51 4.81
C ARG A 7 18.40 -1.72 3.93
N GLY A 8 19.05 -1.80 2.78
CA GLY A 8 18.88 -2.91 1.86
C GLY A 8 19.41 -2.62 0.46
N ALA A 9 19.01 -3.44 -0.48
CA ALA A 9 19.32 -3.31 -1.89
C ALA A 9 18.03 -3.10 -2.70
N TYR A 10 18.12 -2.23 -3.71
CA TYR A 10 17.02 -1.91 -4.61
C TYR A 10 17.52 -1.85 -6.05
N VAL A 11 16.76 -2.44 -6.95
CA VAL A 11 17.02 -2.41 -8.39
C VAL A 11 15.77 -1.91 -9.11
N ARG A 12 15.99 -1.04 -10.06
CA ARG A 12 14.96 -0.54 -10.99
C ARG A 12 15.44 -0.74 -12.41
N SER A 13 14.58 -1.29 -13.28
CA SER A 13 14.83 -1.43 -14.71
C SER A 13 13.72 -0.73 -15.51
N GLN A 14 14.14 -0.08 -16.61
CA GLN A 14 13.28 0.56 -17.61
C GLN A 14 13.70 0.15 -19.02
N ASP A 15 14.27 -1.03 -19.16
CA ASP A 15 14.83 -1.53 -20.43
C ASP A 15 13.74 -1.97 -21.41
N LEU A 16 12.53 -2.17 -20.94
CA LEU A 16 11.37 -2.50 -21.76
C LEU A 16 10.45 -1.29 -21.91
N ASP A 17 9.98 -1.07 -23.13
CA ASP A 17 9.06 0.02 -23.42
C ASP A 17 7.79 -0.08 -22.56
N ASN A 18 7.38 1.05 -22.02
CA ASN A 18 6.18 1.21 -21.19
C ASN A 18 6.16 0.35 -19.89
N LEU A 19 7.26 -0.34 -19.54
CA LEU A 19 7.35 -1.16 -18.35
C LEU A 19 8.51 -0.70 -17.46
N THR A 20 8.20 -0.39 -16.21
CA THR A 20 9.20 -0.15 -15.17
C THR A 20 9.12 -1.28 -14.16
N LEU A 21 10.21 -2.00 -13.97
CA LEU A 21 10.36 -3.08 -13.00
C LEU A 21 11.08 -2.58 -11.75
N HIS A 22 10.63 -3.08 -10.61
CA HIS A 22 11.22 -2.82 -9.31
C HIS A 22 11.45 -4.13 -8.57
N ALA A 23 12.59 -4.26 -7.92
CA ALA A 23 12.85 -5.34 -6.98
C ALA A 23 13.75 -4.84 -5.86
N GLY A 24 13.54 -5.36 -4.66
CA GLY A 24 14.36 -4.97 -3.53
C GLY A 24 14.29 -5.95 -2.38
N ARG A 25 15.30 -5.86 -1.53
CA ARG A 25 15.37 -6.58 -0.26
C ARG A 25 15.88 -5.64 0.81
N LEU A 26 15.10 -5.51 1.87
CA LEU A 26 15.42 -4.69 3.03
C LEU A 26 15.68 -5.61 4.22
N ASP A 27 16.71 -5.29 5.01
CA ASP A 27 17.11 -6.10 6.18
C ASP A 27 16.94 -5.38 7.51
N ARG A 28 16.83 -4.07 7.49
CA ARG A 28 16.65 -3.25 8.71
C ARG A 28 15.84 -2.00 8.42
N MET A 29 15.26 -1.48 9.47
CA MET A 29 14.52 -0.22 9.47
C MET A 29 15.03 0.68 10.60
N ASN A 30 15.12 1.98 10.33
CA ASN A 30 15.32 3.02 11.35
C ASN A 30 14.01 3.80 11.50
N GLN A 31 13.40 3.72 12.67
CA GLN A 31 12.16 4.44 12.96
C GLN A 31 12.40 5.95 13.14
N ARG A 32 11.34 6.73 13.01
CA ARG A 32 11.38 8.21 13.06
C ARG A 32 11.94 8.78 14.37
N ASP A 33 11.80 8.04 15.44
CA ASP A 33 12.19 8.39 16.81
C ASP A 33 13.46 7.66 17.30
N SER A 34 14.15 6.97 16.41
CA SER A 34 15.33 6.15 16.72
C SER A 34 16.54 6.55 15.87
N THR A 35 17.73 6.38 16.43
CA THR A 35 18.99 6.50 15.72
C THR A 35 19.58 5.15 15.31
N ASN A 36 18.94 4.05 15.70
CA ASN A 36 19.42 2.69 15.51
C ASN A 36 18.59 1.93 14.48
N TYR A 37 19.26 1.14 13.65
CA TYR A 37 18.61 0.18 12.77
C TYR A 37 18.08 -1.01 13.55
N GLN A 38 16.80 -1.29 13.36
CA GLN A 38 16.05 -2.34 14.04
C GLN A 38 15.53 -3.38 13.05
N LYS A 39 15.15 -4.54 13.54
CA LYS A 39 14.37 -5.52 12.79
C LYS A 39 12.99 -4.97 12.48
N MET A 40 12.40 -5.41 11.37
CA MET A 40 11.07 -5.00 10.98
C MET A 40 10.01 -5.78 11.74
N THR A 41 8.90 -5.14 12.05
CA THR A 41 7.73 -5.71 12.71
C THR A 41 6.47 -5.35 11.93
N VAL A 42 5.38 -6.09 12.16
CA VAL A 42 4.07 -5.71 11.63
C VAL A 42 3.40 -4.69 12.56
N ALA A 43 2.75 -3.69 11.99
CA ALA A 43 1.96 -2.74 12.77
C ALA A 43 0.77 -3.45 13.42
N SER A 44 0.62 -3.28 14.72
CA SER A 44 -0.42 -3.95 15.48
C SER A 44 -1.16 -2.98 16.43
N PRO A 45 -1.78 -1.91 15.89
CA PRO A 45 -2.64 -1.08 16.70
C PRO A 45 -3.81 -1.93 17.22
N ASN A 46 -4.16 -1.72 18.49
CA ASN A 46 -5.23 -2.48 19.17
C ASN A 46 -5.05 -4.01 19.18
N GLY A 47 -3.82 -4.51 19.08
CA GLY A 47 -3.55 -5.95 19.16
C GLY A 47 -3.99 -6.76 17.93
N ARG A 48 -4.09 -6.14 16.76
CA ARG A 48 -4.49 -6.79 15.50
C ARG A 48 -3.61 -7.98 15.11
N PHE A 49 -2.31 -7.89 15.42
CA PHE A 49 -1.30 -8.90 15.15
C PHE A 49 -0.34 -9.02 16.34
N ASN A 50 0.56 -10.02 16.33
CA ASN A 50 1.66 -10.08 17.26
C ASN A 50 2.74 -9.04 16.84
N GLY A 51 2.63 -7.82 17.34
CA GLY A 51 3.57 -6.73 17.05
C GLY A 51 4.98 -6.92 17.62
N ALA A 52 5.20 -7.91 18.48
CA ALA A 52 6.53 -8.28 19.00
C ALA A 52 7.30 -9.19 18.04
N ALA A 53 6.62 -9.83 17.09
CA ALA A 53 7.26 -10.69 16.09
C ALA A 53 8.12 -9.85 15.17
N GLN A 54 9.36 -10.28 14.94
CA GLN A 54 10.37 -9.54 14.17
C GLN A 54 10.79 -10.31 12.92
N SER A 55 11.12 -9.56 11.86
CA SER A 55 11.70 -10.09 10.64
C SER A 55 12.99 -9.35 10.27
N ASP A 56 13.93 -10.11 9.72
CA ASP A 56 15.19 -9.60 9.19
C ASP A 56 15.13 -9.27 7.70
N ASN A 57 14.08 -9.72 7.01
CA ASN A 57 14.00 -9.57 5.57
C ASN A 57 12.60 -9.12 5.13
N PHE A 58 12.59 -8.06 4.33
CA PHE A 58 11.46 -7.67 3.52
C PHE A 58 11.88 -7.70 2.06
N THR A 59 11.24 -8.54 1.26
CA THR A 59 11.51 -8.68 -0.17
C THR A 59 10.29 -8.20 -0.95
N PHE A 60 10.53 -7.43 -2.00
CA PHE A 60 9.46 -7.00 -2.89
C PHE A 60 9.91 -7.03 -4.35
N MET A 61 8.96 -7.27 -5.24
CA MET A 61 9.14 -7.20 -6.68
C MET A 61 7.84 -6.78 -7.34
N GLY A 62 7.94 -6.15 -8.47
CA GLY A 62 6.77 -5.76 -9.24
C GLY A 62 7.08 -4.81 -10.37
N GLY A 63 6.06 -4.19 -10.90
CA GLY A 63 6.22 -3.26 -12.00
C GLY A 63 5.01 -2.40 -12.26
N ASP A 64 5.27 -1.33 -13.01
CA ASP A 64 4.30 -0.39 -13.54
C ASP A 64 4.30 -0.51 -15.06
N TYR A 65 3.15 -0.79 -15.64
CA TYR A 65 2.97 -0.92 -17.08
C TYR A 65 2.04 0.16 -17.64
N GLN A 66 2.58 1.01 -18.51
CA GLN A 66 1.83 2.04 -19.21
C GLN A 66 1.07 1.38 -20.37
N TRP A 67 -0.16 0.97 -20.11
CA TRP A 67 -1.02 0.31 -21.11
C TRP A 67 -1.40 1.26 -22.25
N SER A 68 -1.72 2.49 -21.90
CA SER A 68 -2.05 3.57 -22.85
C SER A 68 -1.67 4.92 -22.22
N GLU A 69 -1.74 6.01 -22.97
CA GLU A 69 -1.41 7.34 -22.44
C GLU A 69 -2.12 7.65 -21.10
N PRO A 70 -3.46 7.44 -20.95
CA PRO A 70 -4.14 7.71 -19.69
C PRO A 70 -4.02 6.60 -18.64
N LEU A 71 -3.67 5.35 -19.03
CA LEU A 71 -3.82 4.18 -18.17
C LEU A 71 -2.50 3.53 -17.79
N THR A 72 -2.24 3.42 -16.48
CA THR A 72 -1.14 2.66 -15.89
C THR A 72 -1.68 1.50 -15.05
N LEU A 73 -1.16 0.31 -15.28
CA LEU A 73 -1.40 -0.89 -14.48
C LEU A 73 -0.20 -1.15 -13.58
N LYS A 74 -0.45 -1.59 -12.34
CA LYS A 74 0.60 -1.89 -11.36
C LYS A 74 0.39 -3.27 -10.77
N TYR A 75 1.47 -4.00 -10.59
CA TYR A 75 1.50 -5.22 -9.79
C TYR A 75 2.76 -5.26 -8.96
N TYR A 76 2.60 -5.56 -7.67
CA TYR A 76 3.70 -5.76 -6.73
C TYR A 76 3.40 -6.95 -5.81
N HIS A 77 4.43 -7.74 -5.55
CA HIS A 77 4.43 -8.77 -4.54
C HIS A 77 5.46 -8.42 -3.46
N ALA A 78 5.08 -8.59 -2.21
CA ALA A 78 5.94 -8.31 -1.07
C ALA A 78 5.81 -9.39 0.01
N GLU A 79 6.93 -9.72 0.64
CA GLU A 79 7.01 -10.67 1.74
C GLU A 79 7.82 -10.07 2.90
N LEU A 80 7.22 -10.02 4.08
CA LEU A 80 7.91 -9.80 5.33
C LEU A 80 8.14 -11.17 5.96
N GLU A 81 9.36 -11.69 5.84
CA GLU A 81 9.73 -13.08 6.12
C GLU A 81 9.27 -13.55 7.50
N GLY A 82 8.52 -14.65 7.51
CA GLY A 82 7.94 -15.26 8.72
C GLY A 82 6.74 -14.52 9.30
N LEU A 83 6.27 -13.43 8.69
CA LEU A 83 5.17 -12.62 9.20
C LEU A 83 3.98 -12.58 8.23
N TYR A 84 4.14 -11.97 7.07
CA TYR A 84 3.06 -11.89 6.08
C TYR A 84 3.57 -11.72 4.66
N ARG A 85 2.73 -12.07 3.69
CA ARG A 85 2.89 -11.75 2.27
C ARG A 85 1.74 -10.88 1.79
N GLN A 86 1.98 -10.09 0.76
CA GLN A 86 0.97 -9.19 0.19
C GLN A 86 1.17 -9.03 -1.31
N ASP A 87 0.09 -9.20 -2.05
CA ASP A 87 -0.01 -8.86 -3.46
C ASP A 87 -0.79 -7.57 -3.63
N PHE A 88 -0.32 -6.69 -4.50
CA PHE A 88 -0.93 -5.43 -4.83
C PHE A 88 -1.21 -5.33 -6.32
N LEU A 89 -2.45 -5.01 -6.64
CA LEU A 89 -2.90 -4.66 -7.99
C LEU A 89 -3.36 -3.21 -7.99
N GLY A 90 -2.83 -2.40 -8.91
CA GLY A 90 -3.16 -0.99 -9.08
C GLY A 90 -3.64 -0.68 -10.47
N PHE A 91 -4.59 0.23 -10.56
CA PHE A 91 -5.12 0.79 -11.79
C PHE A 91 -5.19 2.29 -11.63
N LEU A 92 -4.38 3.02 -12.40
CA LEU A 92 -4.36 4.48 -12.44
C LEU A 92 -4.79 4.95 -13.83
N ASP A 93 -5.87 5.69 -13.87
CA ASP A 93 -6.37 6.30 -15.10
C ASP A 93 -6.48 7.81 -14.93
N ASN A 94 -6.01 8.57 -15.92
CA ASN A 94 -6.06 10.02 -15.92
C ASN A 94 -6.34 10.51 -17.34
N ARG A 95 -7.62 10.70 -17.64
CA ARG A 95 -8.08 11.06 -18.98
C ARG A 95 -8.83 12.37 -19.03
N PRO A 96 -8.78 13.07 -20.20
CA PRO A 96 -9.69 14.18 -20.46
C PRO A 96 -11.15 13.68 -20.44
N LEU A 97 -12.03 14.48 -19.84
CA LEU A 97 -13.47 14.25 -19.84
C LEU A 97 -14.19 15.59 -19.94
N GLY A 98 -14.82 15.86 -21.09
CA GLY A 98 -15.39 17.18 -21.36
C GLY A 98 -14.33 18.28 -21.31
N SER A 99 -14.59 19.34 -20.57
CA SER A 99 -13.67 20.46 -20.34
C SER A 99 -12.71 20.22 -19.13
N GLY A 100 -12.79 19.07 -18.48
CA GLY A 100 -11.99 18.73 -17.31
C GLY A 100 -11.19 17.45 -17.50
N ARG A 101 -10.75 16.88 -16.39
CA ARG A 101 -10.01 15.61 -16.32
C ARG A 101 -10.61 14.72 -15.25
N LEU A 102 -10.74 13.44 -15.58
CA LEU A 102 -11.14 12.40 -14.66
C LEU A 102 -9.91 11.57 -14.25
N LYS A 103 -9.62 11.55 -12.97
CA LYS A 103 -8.60 10.67 -12.37
C LYS A 103 -9.29 9.56 -11.61
N THR A 104 -8.88 8.31 -11.86
CA THR A 104 -9.36 7.14 -11.13
C THR A 104 -8.17 6.35 -10.62
N ASP A 105 -8.12 6.09 -9.32
CA ASP A 105 -7.13 5.26 -8.65
C ASP A 105 -7.86 4.08 -8.00
N VAL A 106 -7.55 2.87 -8.48
CA VAL A 106 -8.09 1.63 -7.91
C VAL A 106 -6.94 0.80 -7.37
N ARG A 107 -7.07 0.34 -6.13
CA ARG A 107 -6.08 -0.46 -5.42
C ARG A 107 -6.72 -1.71 -4.85
N TYR A 108 -6.06 -2.84 -5.06
CA TYR A 108 -6.49 -4.10 -4.49
C TYR A 108 -5.31 -4.82 -3.85
N HIS A 109 -5.43 -5.12 -2.56
CA HIS A 109 -4.43 -5.82 -1.78
C HIS A 109 -4.97 -7.18 -1.34
N ILE A 110 -4.15 -8.21 -1.50
CA ILE A 110 -4.42 -9.56 -1.00
C ILE A 110 -3.29 -9.90 -0.04
N SER A 111 -3.62 -10.16 1.21
CA SER A 111 -2.64 -10.44 2.26
C SER A 111 -2.90 -11.79 2.89
N GLY A 112 -1.83 -12.52 3.15
CA GLY A 112 -1.85 -13.82 3.78
C GLY A 112 -0.65 -14.05 4.67
N GLU A 113 -0.67 -15.14 5.40
CA GLU A 113 0.45 -15.60 6.21
C GLU A 113 1.66 -15.90 5.34
N GLU A 114 2.85 -15.74 5.92
CA GLU A 114 4.11 -16.12 5.31
C GLU A 114 4.94 -16.95 6.31
N GLY A 115 5.55 -18.03 5.80
CA GLY A 115 6.47 -18.87 6.55
C GLY A 115 5.90 -19.39 7.87
N SER A 116 6.55 -19.07 8.96
CA SER A 116 6.16 -19.53 10.31
C SER A 116 5.00 -18.74 10.94
N ALA A 117 4.42 -17.78 10.23
CA ALA A 117 3.26 -16.99 10.66
C ALA A 117 3.40 -16.39 12.09
N LYS A 118 4.57 -15.86 12.43
CA LYS A 118 4.88 -15.33 13.76
C LYS A 118 4.02 -14.14 14.17
N ALA A 119 3.44 -13.43 13.20
CA ALA A 119 2.49 -12.34 13.44
C ALA A 119 1.09 -12.83 13.81
N GLY A 120 0.83 -14.14 13.73
CA GLY A 120 -0.49 -14.75 13.83
C GLY A 120 -1.16 -14.88 12.46
N LYS A 121 -2.45 -15.18 12.47
CA LYS A 121 -3.25 -15.33 11.25
C LYS A 121 -3.27 -14.01 10.47
N VAL A 122 -3.08 -14.11 9.16
CA VAL A 122 -3.24 -13.00 8.21
C VAL A 122 -4.15 -13.47 7.07
N ASP A 123 -5.33 -12.91 6.98
CA ASP A 123 -6.30 -13.15 5.91
C ASP A 123 -7.06 -11.86 5.64
N ASN A 124 -6.62 -11.11 4.63
CA ASN A 124 -7.24 -9.84 4.29
C ASN A 124 -7.23 -9.59 2.78
N ARG A 125 -8.32 -9.02 2.31
CA ARG A 125 -8.46 -8.49 0.94
C ARG A 125 -9.03 -7.08 1.06
N THR A 126 -8.24 -6.11 0.66
CA THR A 126 -8.60 -4.69 0.73
C THR A 126 -8.78 -4.14 -0.68
N PHE A 127 -9.96 -3.67 -0.96
CA PHE A 127 -10.29 -2.90 -2.16
C PHE A 127 -10.41 -1.42 -1.81
N GLY A 128 -9.77 -0.56 -2.59
CA GLY A 128 -9.88 0.89 -2.49
C GLY A 128 -10.07 1.51 -3.86
N MET A 129 -10.91 2.53 -3.96
CA MET A 129 -11.10 3.32 -5.16
C MET A 129 -11.27 4.79 -4.79
N MET A 130 -10.61 5.66 -5.55
CA MET A 130 -10.81 7.10 -5.53
C MET A 130 -11.01 7.61 -6.96
N THR A 131 -12.09 8.31 -7.21
CA THR A 131 -12.35 8.98 -8.48
C THR A 131 -12.45 10.48 -8.23
N THR A 132 -11.72 11.28 -8.99
CA THR A 132 -11.66 12.74 -8.85
C THR A 132 -11.88 13.40 -10.21
N TYR A 133 -12.85 14.27 -10.30
CA TYR A 133 -13.05 15.13 -11.46
C TYR A 133 -12.48 16.52 -11.18
N ILE A 134 -11.63 17.00 -12.08
CA ILE A 134 -10.94 18.28 -11.98
C ILE A 134 -11.41 19.17 -13.12
N HIS A 135 -11.92 20.35 -12.80
CA HIS A 135 -12.34 21.34 -13.77
C HIS A 135 -11.93 22.75 -13.30
N GLY A 136 -10.98 23.36 -14.00
CA GLY A 136 -10.40 24.64 -13.58
C GLY A 136 -9.80 24.57 -12.17
N PRO A 137 -10.15 25.49 -11.26
CA PRO A 137 -9.65 25.48 -9.88
C PRO A 137 -10.42 24.52 -8.96
N HIS A 138 -11.43 23.81 -9.45
CA HIS A 138 -12.30 22.95 -8.67
C HIS A 138 -11.95 21.47 -8.83
N SER A 139 -11.98 20.73 -7.74
CA SER A 139 -11.85 19.28 -7.77
C SER A 139 -12.90 18.61 -6.88
N LEU A 140 -13.60 17.63 -7.42
CA LEU A 140 -14.59 16.84 -6.69
C LEU A 140 -14.17 15.37 -6.71
N GLY A 141 -13.96 14.78 -5.55
CA GLY A 141 -13.56 13.40 -5.39
C GLY A 141 -14.57 12.57 -4.61
N ALA A 142 -14.70 11.30 -4.98
CA ALA A 142 -15.44 10.30 -4.24
C ALA A 142 -14.60 9.04 -4.08
N GLY A 143 -14.52 8.51 -2.87
CA GLY A 143 -13.75 7.32 -2.55
C GLY A 143 -14.59 6.25 -1.86
N TYR A 144 -14.18 5.02 -2.06
CA TYR A 144 -14.74 3.85 -1.39
C TYR A 144 -13.63 2.88 -1.03
N MET A 145 -13.70 2.30 0.16
CA MET A 145 -12.82 1.24 0.61
C MET A 145 -13.62 0.14 1.27
N GLN A 146 -13.24 -1.11 1.03
CA GLN A 146 -13.83 -2.29 1.63
C GLN A 146 -12.75 -3.29 1.98
N LEU A 147 -12.80 -3.79 3.21
CA LEU A 147 -11.95 -4.87 3.69
C LEU A 147 -12.78 -6.14 3.88
N ASN A 148 -12.28 -7.23 3.32
CA ASN A 148 -12.82 -8.58 3.48
C ASN A 148 -11.74 -9.49 4.09
N GLY A 149 -12.17 -10.59 4.69
CA GLY A 149 -11.29 -11.52 5.40
C GLY A 149 -11.50 -11.47 6.91
N ASP A 150 -10.70 -12.25 7.61
CA ASP A 150 -10.84 -12.44 9.06
C ASP A 150 -9.93 -11.49 9.85
N THR A 151 -8.93 -10.88 9.21
CA THR A 151 -7.96 -10.00 9.86
C THR A 151 -7.93 -8.60 9.25
N ALA A 152 -7.27 -7.68 9.93
CA ALA A 152 -6.92 -6.38 9.39
C ALA A 152 -5.89 -6.53 8.24
N MET A 153 -5.71 -5.46 7.45
CA MET A 153 -4.64 -5.38 6.46
C MET A 153 -3.29 -5.21 7.18
N PRO A 154 -2.28 -6.07 6.90
CA PRO A 154 -0.96 -5.93 7.50
C PRO A 154 -0.13 -4.86 6.78
N TYR A 155 0.73 -4.19 7.53
CA TYR A 155 1.78 -3.30 7.01
C TYR A 155 2.94 -3.23 8.00
N ILE A 156 4.12 -2.79 7.54
CA ILE A 156 5.31 -2.67 8.40
C ILE A 156 5.08 -1.56 9.43
N ALA A 157 5.36 -1.85 10.70
CA ALA A 157 5.25 -0.87 11.78
C ALA A 157 6.11 0.37 11.50
N GLY A 158 5.53 1.54 11.72
CA GLY A 158 6.16 2.83 11.41
C GLY A 158 6.00 3.29 9.96
N SER A 159 5.55 2.43 9.03
CA SER A 159 5.11 2.85 7.69
C SER A 159 3.64 3.28 7.70
N GLU A 160 3.16 3.78 6.58
CA GLU A 160 1.76 4.12 6.38
C GLU A 160 1.14 3.18 5.36
N PRO A 161 -0.07 2.67 5.61
CA PRO A 161 -0.77 1.85 4.63
C PRO A 161 -1.25 2.71 3.45
N LEU A 162 -0.80 2.41 2.24
CA LEU A 162 -1.18 3.13 1.03
C LEU A 162 -2.45 2.52 0.41
N VAL A 163 -3.60 2.71 1.03
CA VAL A 163 -4.87 2.09 0.59
C VAL A 163 -5.85 3.01 -0.10
N GLY A 164 -5.43 4.20 -0.51
CA GLY A 164 -6.21 5.08 -1.38
C GLY A 164 -6.99 6.19 -0.69
N SER A 165 -7.11 6.21 0.62
CA SER A 165 -7.73 7.30 1.39
C SER A 165 -6.68 8.21 2.04
N GLU A 166 -5.67 8.59 1.30
CA GLU A 166 -4.59 9.44 1.79
C GLU A 166 -5.12 10.75 2.36
N GLY A 167 -4.77 11.03 3.60
CA GLY A 167 -5.04 12.29 4.28
C GLY A 167 -6.44 12.45 4.90
N ALA A 168 -7.27 11.45 4.86
CA ALA A 168 -8.57 11.50 5.50
C ALA A 168 -8.49 10.89 6.89
N LEU A 169 -8.44 11.74 7.90
CA LEU A 169 -8.66 11.43 9.31
C LEU A 169 -7.51 10.66 10.00
N SER A 170 -7.34 10.98 11.28
CA SER A 170 -6.37 10.38 12.21
C SER A 170 -6.64 8.90 12.55
N SER A 171 -7.56 8.24 11.85
CA SER A 171 -7.99 6.86 12.14
C SER A 171 -7.69 5.94 10.98
N GLU A 172 -7.07 4.81 11.29
CA GLU A 172 -6.81 3.76 10.33
C GLU A 172 -8.07 2.90 10.14
N PHE A 173 -8.71 3.00 9.00
CA PHE A 173 -9.87 2.19 8.61
C PHE A 173 -9.42 0.85 8.03
N LEU A 174 -8.77 0.02 8.82
CA LEU A 174 -8.14 -1.24 8.38
C LEU A 174 -8.66 -2.48 9.12
N ASN A 175 -9.80 -2.39 9.80
CA ASN A 175 -10.38 -3.52 10.52
C ASN A 175 -11.06 -4.50 9.56
N PRO A 176 -11.13 -5.80 9.91
CA PRO A 176 -11.84 -6.76 9.09
C PRO A 176 -13.31 -6.38 8.90
N LYS A 177 -13.81 -6.58 7.68
CA LYS A 177 -15.20 -6.29 7.25
C LYS A 177 -15.60 -4.81 7.31
N GLU A 178 -14.65 -3.91 7.41
CA GLU A 178 -14.88 -2.47 7.39
C GLU A 178 -15.21 -1.96 5.99
N ARG A 179 -16.05 -0.92 5.93
CA ARG A 179 -16.39 -0.20 4.70
C ARG A 179 -16.34 1.29 4.99
N THR A 180 -15.68 2.03 4.11
CA THR A 180 -15.49 3.48 4.28
C THR A 180 -15.85 4.21 2.99
N TRP A 181 -16.52 5.33 3.14
CA TRP A 181 -16.85 6.26 2.06
C TRP A 181 -16.19 7.60 2.33
N GLN A 182 -15.72 8.25 1.29
CA GLN A 182 -15.15 9.58 1.36
C GLN A 182 -15.68 10.44 0.23
N VAL A 183 -15.98 11.69 0.55
CA VAL A 183 -16.24 12.76 -0.44
C VAL A 183 -15.29 13.91 -0.13
N ARG A 184 -14.69 14.45 -1.17
CA ARG A 184 -13.73 15.55 -1.07
C ARG A 184 -14.03 16.60 -2.11
N TYR A 185 -13.92 17.85 -1.71
CA TYR A 185 -14.00 19.01 -2.59
C TYR A 185 -12.85 19.96 -2.25
N ASP A 186 -12.14 20.42 -3.28
CA ASP A 186 -11.05 21.38 -3.22
C ASP A 186 -11.23 22.45 -4.30
#